data_909d257f195658975ea6e52a748393a1
#
_entry.id   909d257f195658975ea6e52a748393a1
#
_cell.length_a   1.000
_cell.length_b   1.000
_cell.length_c   1.000
_cell.angle_alpha   90.00
_cell.angle_beta   90.00
_cell.angle_gamma   90.00
#
_symmetry.space_group_name_H-M   'P 1'
#
loop_
_entity.id
_entity.type
_entity.pdbx_description
1 polymer ?
#
loop_
_entity_poly.entity_id
_entity_poly.type
_entity_poly.pdbx_seq_one_letter_code
_entity_poly.pdbx_strand_id
1 'polypeptide(L)'
;MQDWNKYVERPYQEVLEELKAEGYQVVSDGLIACYRNVNLQKGDLKIRLVCAPFDLDDFDGNLNDKERTYKLDDVDWYTFEIHDEEGNLLTDD
;
A
#
# COMPACT_ATOMS: atom_id res chain seq x y z
N MET A 1 14.77 -7.28 14.39
CA MET A 1 14.68 -6.49 13.17
C MET A 1 13.48 -6.94 12.36
N GLN A 2 12.68 -6.00 11.87
CA GLN A 2 11.49 -6.30 11.10
C GLN A 2 11.86 -6.86 9.72
N ASP A 3 11.28 -7.98 9.34
CA ASP A 3 11.44 -8.51 7.99
C ASP A 3 10.29 -8.02 7.11
N TRP A 4 10.55 -6.94 6.38
CA TRP A 4 9.54 -6.34 5.53
C TRP A 4 9.23 -7.18 4.28
N ASN A 5 10.16 -8.04 3.87
CA ASN A 5 9.98 -8.87 2.69
C ASN A 5 8.84 -9.89 2.83
N LYS A 6 8.48 -10.23 4.06
CA LYS A 6 7.39 -11.18 4.30
C LYS A 6 6.03 -10.65 3.85
N TYR A 7 5.92 -9.34 3.63
CA TYR A 7 4.67 -8.71 3.21
C TYR A 7 4.55 -8.57 1.68
N VAL A 8 5.66 -8.72 0.95
CA VAL A 8 5.66 -8.54 -0.50
C VAL A 8 4.84 -9.63 -1.18
N GLU A 9 4.05 -9.24 -2.18
CA GLU A 9 3.16 -10.11 -2.95
C GLU A 9 1.96 -10.67 -2.16
N ARG A 10 1.76 -10.22 -0.93
CA ARG A 10 0.61 -10.63 -0.13
C ARG A 10 -0.55 -9.65 -0.30
N PRO A 11 -1.80 -10.14 -0.16
CA PRO A 11 -2.96 -9.24 -0.25
C PRO A 11 -2.86 -8.07 0.72
N TYR A 12 -3.19 -6.88 0.21
CA TYR A 12 -3.10 -5.64 0.97
C TYR A 12 -3.83 -5.71 2.32
N GLN A 13 -5.03 -6.27 2.33
CA GLN A 13 -5.84 -6.33 3.54
C GLN A 13 -5.18 -7.16 4.64
N GLU A 14 -4.54 -8.27 4.28
CA GLU A 14 -3.83 -9.10 5.26
C GLU A 14 -2.64 -8.35 5.85
N VAL A 15 -1.86 -7.68 4.99
CA VAL A 15 -0.70 -6.92 5.43
C VAL A 15 -1.14 -5.78 6.36
N LEU A 16 -2.20 -5.08 5.99
CA LEU A 16 -2.72 -3.98 6.78
C LEU A 16 -3.17 -4.45 8.17
N GLU A 17 -3.87 -5.58 8.24
CA GLU A 17 -4.31 -6.13 9.52
C GLU A 17 -3.15 -6.52 10.43
N GLU A 18 -2.11 -7.14 9.85
CA GLU A 18 -0.92 -7.50 10.63
C GLU A 18 -0.19 -6.27 11.15
N LEU A 19 -0.06 -5.23 10.33
CA LEU A 19 0.59 -3.99 10.75
C LEU A 19 -0.21 -3.27 11.82
N LYS A 20 -1.53 -3.26 11.71
CA LYS A 20 -2.39 -2.68 12.75
C LYS A 20 -2.25 -3.43 14.08
N ALA A 21 -2.13 -4.76 14.01
CA ALA A 21 -1.91 -5.57 15.21
C ALA A 21 -0.57 -5.27 15.86
N GLU A 22 0.41 -4.80 15.09
CA GLU A 22 1.72 -4.40 15.63
C GLU A 22 1.72 -2.96 16.16
N GLY A 23 0.62 -2.23 15.99
CA GLY A 23 0.50 -0.87 16.51
C GLY A 23 0.53 0.24 15.48
N TYR A 24 0.60 -0.08 14.20
CA TYR A 24 0.58 0.93 13.14
C TYR A 24 -0.82 1.47 12.92
N GLN A 25 -0.92 2.75 12.58
CA GLN A 25 -2.17 3.41 12.24
C GLN A 25 -2.07 4.00 10.85
N VAL A 26 -3.17 3.93 10.09
CA VAL A 26 -3.23 4.54 8.76
C VAL A 26 -3.33 6.05 8.90
N VAL A 27 -2.41 6.77 8.29
CA VAL A 27 -2.41 8.23 8.28
C VAL A 27 -3.07 8.75 7.01
N SER A 28 -2.77 8.13 5.88
CA SER A 28 -3.37 8.51 4.61
C SER A 28 -3.39 7.34 3.64
N ASP A 29 -4.26 7.40 2.65
CA ASP A 29 -4.46 6.37 1.66
C ASP A 29 -4.91 7.03 0.36
N GLY A 30 -4.30 6.68 -0.76
CA GLY A 30 -4.67 7.28 -2.03
C GLY A 30 -4.00 6.61 -3.21
N LEU A 31 -4.39 7.01 -4.40
CA LEU A 31 -3.82 6.51 -5.64
C LEU A 31 -2.80 7.50 -6.22
N ILE A 32 -1.65 6.97 -6.63
CA ILE A 32 -0.67 7.70 -7.41
C ILE A 32 -0.43 6.85 -8.66
N ALA A 33 -0.85 7.34 -9.82
CA ALA A 33 -0.89 6.55 -11.05
C ALA A 33 -1.76 5.30 -10.83
N CYS A 34 -1.24 4.10 -11.05
CA CYS A 34 -1.99 2.86 -10.84
C CYS A 34 -1.64 2.18 -9.52
N TYR A 35 -0.94 2.87 -8.62
CA TYR A 35 -0.52 2.30 -7.35
C TYR A 35 -1.26 2.93 -6.19
N ARG A 36 -1.65 2.09 -5.24
CA ARG A 36 -2.26 2.54 -3.99
C ARG A 36 -1.14 2.81 -2.99
N ASN A 37 -1.10 4.02 -2.46
CA ASN A 37 -0.09 4.43 -1.49
C ASN A 37 -0.75 4.63 -0.14
N VAL A 38 -0.34 3.85 0.86
CA VAL A 38 -0.90 3.91 2.20
C VAL A 38 0.21 4.28 3.17
N ASN A 39 0.06 5.41 3.84
CA ASN A 39 1.02 5.86 4.83
C ASN A 39 0.56 5.41 6.21
N LEU A 40 1.47 4.79 6.96
CA LEU A 40 1.21 4.26 8.28
C LEU A 40 2.23 4.83 9.27
N GLN A 41 1.82 4.93 10.52
CA GLN A 41 2.68 5.46 11.58
C GLN A 41 2.52 4.64 12.85
N LYS A 42 3.67 4.37 13.50
CA LYS A 42 3.72 3.73 14.81
C LYS A 42 4.73 4.51 15.65
N GLY A 43 4.24 5.35 16.59
CA GLY A 43 5.10 6.24 17.33
C GLY A 43 5.83 7.18 16.38
N ASP A 44 7.16 7.14 16.37
CA ASP A 44 7.99 7.95 15.49
C ASP A 44 8.30 7.27 14.16
N LEU A 45 7.90 6.03 14.00
CA LEU A 45 8.17 5.28 12.78
C LEU A 45 7.06 5.54 11.75
N LYS A 46 7.47 5.87 10.54
CA LYS A 46 6.55 6.10 9.44
C LYS A 46 6.95 5.23 8.26
N ILE A 47 5.98 4.54 7.68
CA ILE A 47 6.21 3.70 6.52
C ILE A 47 5.15 3.98 5.47
N ARG A 48 5.46 3.63 4.23
CA ARG A 48 4.52 3.72 3.12
C ARG A 48 4.41 2.35 2.46
N LEU A 49 3.19 1.84 2.38
CA LEU A 49 2.90 0.66 1.58
C LEU A 49 2.58 1.11 0.17
N VAL A 50 3.29 0.57 -0.81
CA VAL A 50 2.96 0.76 -2.21
C VAL A 50 2.30 -0.52 -2.69
N CYS A 51 1.04 -0.44 -3.07
CA CYS A 51 0.26 -1.59 -3.48
C CYS A 51 -0.08 -1.50 -4.96
N ALA A 52 -0.01 -2.63 -5.64
CA ALA A 52 -0.35 -2.73 -7.06
C ALA A 52 -1.64 -3.53 -7.23
N PRO A 53 -2.40 -3.28 -8.28
CA PRO A 53 -3.61 -4.07 -8.55
C PRO A 53 -3.22 -5.45 -9.09
N PHE A 54 -3.99 -6.47 -8.70
CA PHE A 54 -3.79 -7.81 -9.26
C PHE A 54 -4.10 -7.84 -10.75
N ASP A 55 -5.04 -7.02 -11.18
CA ASP A 55 -5.43 -6.93 -12.58
C ASP A 55 -5.19 -5.49 -13.08
N LEU A 56 -4.18 -5.32 -13.92
CA LEU A 56 -3.83 -4.01 -14.48
C LEU A 56 -4.90 -3.49 -15.43
N ASP A 57 -5.74 -4.35 -15.98
CA ASP A 57 -6.83 -3.93 -16.87
C ASP A 57 -7.86 -3.08 -16.12
N ASP A 58 -7.91 -3.16 -14.79
CA ASP A 58 -8.76 -2.30 -13.97
C ASP A 58 -8.36 -0.82 -14.07
N PHE A 59 -7.18 -0.53 -14.61
CA PHE A 59 -6.63 0.82 -14.66
C PHE A 59 -6.19 1.21 -16.07
N ASP A 60 -7.03 0.90 -17.06
CA ASP A 60 -6.72 1.20 -18.44
C ASP A 60 -7.22 2.61 -18.81
N GLY A 61 -6.44 3.60 -18.63
CA GLY A 61 -6.78 4.92 -19.12
C GLY A 61 -6.90 5.98 -18.03
N ASN A 62 -7.59 7.07 -18.37
CA ASN A 62 -7.69 8.24 -17.50
C ASN A 62 -8.88 8.13 -16.56
N LEU A 63 -8.62 7.77 -15.32
CA LEU A 63 -9.67 7.72 -14.31
C LEU A 63 -9.90 9.12 -13.75
N ASN A 64 -11.16 9.51 -13.58
CA ASN A 64 -11.48 10.73 -12.85
C ASN A 64 -11.44 10.47 -11.34
N ASP A 65 -11.54 11.52 -10.51
CA ASP A 65 -11.40 11.38 -9.06
C ASP A 65 -12.44 10.43 -8.46
N LYS A 66 -13.64 10.44 -8.99
CA LYS A 66 -14.72 9.57 -8.51
C LYS A 66 -14.41 8.10 -8.82
N GLU A 67 -13.92 7.83 -10.03
CA GLU A 67 -13.54 6.47 -10.44
C GLU A 67 -12.37 5.95 -9.62
N ARG A 68 -11.41 6.81 -9.31
CA ARG A 68 -10.27 6.44 -8.46
C ARG A 68 -10.72 6.02 -7.08
N THR A 69 -11.64 6.77 -6.48
CA THR A 69 -12.16 6.43 -5.16
C THR A 69 -12.88 5.08 -5.18
N TYR A 70 -13.67 4.85 -6.23
CA TYR A 70 -14.37 3.60 -6.41
C TYR A 70 -13.40 2.42 -6.53
N LYS A 71 -12.32 2.60 -7.30
CA LYS A 71 -11.32 1.56 -7.53
C LYS A 71 -10.56 1.17 -6.27
N LEU A 72 -10.40 2.08 -5.33
CA LEU A 72 -9.74 1.75 -4.05
C LEU A 72 -10.49 0.65 -3.30
N ASP A 73 -11.82 0.66 -3.38
CA ASP A 73 -12.64 -0.29 -2.63
C ASP A 73 -12.94 -1.58 -3.39
N ASP A 74 -13.00 -1.53 -4.73
CA ASP A 74 -13.44 -2.67 -5.54
C ASP A 74 -12.33 -3.44 -6.23
N VAL A 75 -11.11 -2.92 -6.19
CA VAL A 75 -9.96 -3.59 -6.80
C VAL A 75 -9.21 -4.37 -5.74
N ASP A 76 -8.77 -5.57 -6.10
CA ASP A 76 -7.91 -6.36 -5.24
C ASP A 76 -6.48 -5.86 -5.38
N TRP A 77 -5.87 -5.54 -4.23
CA TRP A 77 -4.52 -5.00 -4.16
C TRP A 77 -3.57 -5.99 -3.52
N TYR A 78 -2.30 -5.98 -3.95
CA TYR A 78 -1.25 -6.73 -3.28
C TYR A 78 -0.10 -5.77 -2.93
N THR A 79 0.65 -6.10 -1.90
CA THR A 79 1.78 -5.28 -1.46
C THR A 79 2.94 -5.47 -2.43
N PHE A 80 3.38 -4.37 -3.05
CA PHE A 80 4.45 -4.38 -4.03
C PHE A 80 5.78 -3.97 -3.41
N GLU A 81 5.79 -2.84 -2.67
CA GLU A 81 6.97 -2.32 -2.01
C GLU A 81 6.59 -1.67 -0.70
N ILE A 82 7.56 -1.55 0.22
CA ILE A 82 7.41 -0.81 1.45
C ILE A 82 8.58 0.15 1.56
N HIS A 83 8.29 1.43 1.84
CA HIS A 83 9.29 2.48 1.97
C HIS A 83 9.24 3.09 3.36
N ASP A 84 10.39 3.66 3.82
CA ASP A 84 10.42 4.43 5.06
C ASP A 84 10.00 5.89 4.78
N GLU A 85 10.04 6.75 5.80
CA GLU A 85 9.60 8.14 5.63
C GLU A 85 10.53 8.96 4.72
N GLU A 86 11.74 8.52 4.52
CA GLU A 86 12.72 9.18 3.64
C GLU A 86 12.64 8.67 2.21
N GLY A 87 11.78 7.68 1.95
CA GLY A 87 11.62 7.11 0.62
C GLY A 87 12.58 5.96 0.33
N ASN A 88 13.32 5.48 1.34
CA ASN A 88 14.21 4.35 1.16
C ASN A 88 13.41 3.05 1.11
N LEU A 89 13.76 2.19 0.16
CA LEU A 89 13.11 0.90 -0.01
C LEU A 89 13.48 -0.04 1.15
N LEU A 90 12.47 -0.57 1.82
CA LEU A 90 12.66 -1.50 2.94
C LEU A 90 12.55 -2.97 2.50
N THR A 91 12.11 -3.22 1.28
CA THR A 91 11.97 -4.56 0.70
C THR A 91 13.00 -4.78 -0.40
N ASP A 92 13.34 -6.05 -0.64
CA ASP A 92 14.30 -6.41 -1.70
C ASP A 92 13.54 -6.65 -3.01
N ASP A 93 13.72 -5.77 -3.96
CA ASP A 93 13.15 -5.92 -5.30
C ASP A 93 14.22 -5.99 -6.34
#